data_a0c3e07883010c784a3162a4be89574a
#
_entry.id   a0c3e07883010c784a3162a4be89574a
#
_cell.length_a   1.000
_cell.length_b   1.000
_cell.length_c   1.000
_cell.angle_alpha   90.00
_cell.angle_beta   90.00
_cell.angle_gamma   90.00
#
_symmetry.space_group_name_H-M   'P 1'
#
loop_
_entity.id
_entity.type
_entity.pdbx_description
1 polymer ?
#
loop_
_entity_poly.entity_id
_entity_poly.type
_entity_poly.pdbx_seq_one_letter_code
_entity_poly.pdbx_strand_id
1 'polypeptide(L)'
;IDVSGVSKSFASKSSRPIHALSDISFSIAQGEIVGLLGTNGAGKTTLFDLILGLTTPTSGNISVLGHTPHAAIRAAQIGAVLQTGGLLPELTVQDTLKMISSTFPHPLPIGEVAKQADLDRILHRPVGKCSGGEQQRVRFALAILGNPQILLLDEPTAGMDAQARHEFWSTMHRQADQGRTIVFATHYLEEADNFAERIILLHEGKLRADAKATELREHSGKRIVEAKFDGTPLNAKELPTVAEISLSGGYARMTTSDSDVLAKFLLNHTSAHDLTIRKHSLEDAFLALTASQS
;
A
#
# COMPACT_ATOMS: atom_id res chain seq x y z
N ILE A 1 8.78 -1.88 -13.88
CA ILE A 1 9.07 -0.47 -13.57
C ILE A 1 10.47 -0.41 -12.99
N ASP A 2 11.33 0.48 -13.53
CA ASP A 2 12.69 0.67 -13.02
C ASP A 2 12.86 2.12 -12.58
N VAL A 3 13.29 2.32 -11.34
CA VAL A 3 13.55 3.61 -10.71
C VAL A 3 15.01 3.63 -10.29
N SER A 4 15.81 4.59 -10.78
CA SER A 4 17.26 4.64 -10.58
C SER A 4 17.72 6.02 -10.15
N GLY A 5 18.18 6.17 -8.89
CA GLY A 5 18.75 7.38 -8.33
C GLY A 5 17.79 8.59 -8.34
N VAL A 6 16.49 8.34 -8.22
CA VAL A 6 15.46 9.36 -8.41
C VAL A 6 15.38 10.28 -7.21
N SER A 7 15.55 11.57 -7.48
CA SER A 7 15.27 12.63 -6.51
C SER A 7 14.26 13.63 -7.08
N LYS A 8 13.42 14.17 -6.22
CA LYS A 8 12.44 15.20 -6.58
C LYS A 8 12.40 16.30 -5.53
N SER A 9 12.63 17.53 -6.00
CA SER A 9 12.51 18.74 -5.18
C SER A 9 11.50 19.70 -5.81
N PHE A 10 10.72 20.34 -4.98
CA PHE A 10 9.80 21.40 -5.38
C PHE A 10 10.29 22.75 -4.88
N ALA A 11 10.18 23.77 -5.73
CA ALA A 11 10.42 25.14 -5.31
C ALA A 11 9.39 25.55 -4.24
N SER A 12 9.86 26.11 -3.14
CA SER A 12 8.99 26.64 -2.08
C SER A 12 9.01 28.17 -2.12
N LYS A 13 7.89 28.80 -1.76
CA LYS A 13 7.82 30.25 -1.54
C LYS A 13 8.67 30.72 -0.34
N SER A 14 8.96 29.83 0.61
CA SER A 14 9.96 30.00 1.65
C SER A 14 11.31 29.56 1.11
N SER A 15 12.37 30.26 1.34
CA SER A 15 13.74 30.19 0.76
C SER A 15 14.40 28.80 0.68
N ARG A 16 13.75 27.70 1.08
CA ARG A 16 14.30 26.33 1.04
C ARG A 16 13.42 25.41 0.17
N PRO A 17 14.01 24.67 -0.79
CA PRO A 17 13.28 23.70 -1.57
C PRO A 17 12.76 22.56 -0.67
N ILE A 18 11.58 22.03 -1.02
CA ILE A 18 11.00 20.84 -0.37
C ILE A 18 11.53 19.61 -1.11
N HIS A 19 12.32 18.79 -0.45
CA HIS A 19 12.81 17.53 -0.97
C HIS A 19 11.76 16.43 -0.73
N ALA A 20 11.00 16.10 -1.76
CA ALA A 20 9.94 15.10 -1.68
C ALA A 20 10.48 13.67 -1.83
N LEU A 21 11.54 13.48 -2.61
CA LEU A 21 12.23 12.19 -2.79
C LEU A 21 13.74 12.43 -2.88
N SER A 22 14.53 11.52 -2.31
CA SER A 22 15.99 11.60 -2.24
C SER A 22 16.60 10.25 -2.57
N ASP A 23 17.23 10.14 -3.73
CA ASP A 23 18.01 8.99 -4.20
C ASP A 23 17.27 7.65 -4.09
N ILE A 24 16.07 7.57 -4.68
CA ILE A 24 15.24 6.38 -4.67
C ILE A 24 15.63 5.46 -5.81
N SER A 25 15.93 4.18 -5.48
CA SER A 25 16.24 3.16 -6.47
C SER A 25 15.57 1.84 -6.12
N PHE A 26 14.79 1.29 -7.03
CA PHE A 26 14.18 -0.04 -6.98
C PHE A 26 13.70 -0.47 -8.37
N SER A 27 13.41 -1.75 -8.54
CA SER A 27 12.73 -2.27 -9.74
C SER A 27 11.53 -3.11 -9.35
N ILE A 28 10.47 -3.08 -10.15
CA ILE A 28 9.27 -3.91 -10.00
C ILE A 28 9.15 -4.78 -11.24
N ALA A 29 9.12 -6.10 -11.05
CA ALA A 29 8.96 -7.05 -12.14
C ALA A 29 7.51 -7.12 -12.62
N GLN A 30 7.30 -7.69 -13.80
CA GLN A 30 5.97 -7.91 -14.36
C GLN A 30 5.22 -8.95 -13.50
N GLY A 31 3.94 -8.68 -13.22
CA GLY A 31 3.05 -9.56 -12.48
C GLY A 31 3.16 -9.45 -10.95
N GLU A 32 4.09 -8.64 -10.40
CA GLU A 32 4.20 -8.43 -8.96
C GLU A 32 3.02 -7.60 -8.39
N ILE A 33 2.62 -7.93 -7.16
CA ILE A 33 1.74 -7.08 -6.32
C ILE A 33 2.61 -6.39 -5.27
N VAL A 34 2.84 -5.09 -5.46
CA VAL A 34 3.73 -4.30 -4.62
C VAL A 34 2.96 -3.27 -3.82
N GLY A 35 3.11 -3.31 -2.50
CA GLY A 35 2.63 -2.28 -1.58
C GLY A 35 3.68 -1.19 -1.38
N LEU A 36 3.35 0.06 -1.74
CA LEU A 36 4.14 1.24 -1.45
C LEU A 36 3.66 1.86 -0.14
N LEU A 37 4.40 1.62 0.93
CA LEU A 37 4.06 2.07 2.28
C LEU A 37 4.78 3.34 2.67
N GLY A 38 4.18 4.09 3.58
CA GLY A 38 4.77 5.26 4.21
C GLY A 38 3.72 6.15 4.84
N THR A 39 4.13 6.96 5.80
CA THR A 39 3.27 7.99 6.41
C THR A 39 2.83 9.05 5.37
N ASN A 40 1.88 9.88 5.76
CA ASN A 40 1.53 11.05 4.94
C ASN A 40 2.75 11.95 4.78
N GLY A 41 3.00 12.41 3.55
CA GLY A 41 4.20 13.19 3.22
C GLY A 41 5.47 12.37 2.97
N ALA A 42 5.44 11.04 3.05
CA ALA A 42 6.60 10.19 2.78
C ALA A 42 7.09 10.22 1.32
N GLY A 43 6.31 10.77 0.38
CA GLY A 43 6.66 10.88 -1.03
C GLY A 43 5.92 9.91 -1.96
N LYS A 44 4.97 9.10 -1.46
CA LYS A 44 4.25 8.09 -2.25
C LYS A 44 3.56 8.67 -3.49
N THR A 45 2.70 9.67 -3.31
CA THR A 45 2.00 10.34 -4.41
C THR A 45 2.98 11.01 -5.38
N THR A 46 4.07 11.63 -4.86
CA THR A 46 5.12 12.20 -5.72
C THR A 46 5.79 11.13 -6.58
N LEU A 47 6.05 9.95 -6.03
CA LEU A 47 6.62 8.83 -6.79
C LEU A 47 5.63 8.33 -7.86
N PHE A 48 4.34 8.23 -7.54
CA PHE A 48 3.31 7.89 -8.52
C PHE A 48 3.20 8.93 -9.62
N ASP A 49 3.23 10.23 -9.31
CA ASP A 49 3.23 11.31 -10.29
C ASP A 49 4.41 11.21 -11.26
N LEU A 50 5.59 10.81 -10.75
CA LEU A 50 6.77 10.59 -11.57
C LEU A 50 6.62 9.37 -12.49
N ILE A 51 6.11 8.24 -11.97
CA ILE A 51 5.87 7.01 -12.77
C ILE A 51 4.77 7.25 -13.81
N LEU A 52 3.78 8.08 -13.50
CA LEU A 52 2.72 8.49 -14.43
C LEU A 52 3.18 9.58 -15.44
N GLY A 53 4.38 10.12 -15.28
CA GLY A 53 4.87 11.21 -16.11
C GLY A 53 4.12 12.53 -15.93
N LEU A 54 3.37 12.69 -14.86
CA LEU A 54 2.68 13.96 -14.49
C LEU A 54 3.68 15.03 -14.04
N THR A 55 4.84 14.61 -13.57
CA THR A 55 5.98 15.47 -13.29
C THR A 55 7.29 14.77 -13.66
N THR A 56 8.40 15.52 -13.73
CA THR A 56 9.72 14.98 -14.04
C THR A 56 10.62 14.94 -12.80
N PRO A 57 11.51 13.97 -12.67
CA PRO A 57 12.47 13.94 -11.56
C PRO A 57 13.43 15.13 -11.65
N THR A 58 13.98 15.56 -10.51
CA THR A 58 15.06 16.55 -10.47
C THR A 58 16.39 15.92 -10.87
N SER A 59 16.59 14.64 -10.49
CA SER A 59 17.73 13.81 -10.91
C SER A 59 17.30 12.34 -10.95
N GLY A 60 18.10 11.51 -11.58
CA GLY A 60 17.81 10.09 -11.76
C GLY A 60 16.92 9.82 -12.96
N ASN A 61 16.50 8.57 -13.13
CA ASN A 61 15.71 8.11 -14.26
C ASN A 61 14.61 7.13 -13.85
N ILE A 62 13.50 7.17 -14.58
CA ILE A 62 12.40 6.19 -14.46
C ILE A 62 12.12 5.60 -15.83
N SER A 63 12.04 4.27 -15.87
CA SER A 63 11.64 3.50 -17.03
C SER A 63 10.44 2.62 -16.70
N VAL A 64 9.46 2.58 -17.61
CA VAL A 64 8.26 1.75 -17.47
C VAL A 64 8.15 0.88 -18.72
N LEU A 65 8.28 -0.43 -18.54
CA LEU A 65 8.30 -1.41 -19.65
C LEU A 65 9.33 -1.03 -20.75
N GLY A 66 10.50 -0.49 -20.34
CA GLY A 66 11.55 -0.05 -21.26
C GLY A 66 11.32 1.32 -21.92
N HIS A 67 10.23 2.01 -21.58
CA HIS A 67 9.87 3.31 -22.12
C HIS A 67 9.96 4.43 -21.07
N THR A 68 9.99 5.68 -21.51
CA THR A 68 9.77 6.80 -20.59
C THR A 68 8.34 6.76 -20.03
N PRO A 69 8.09 7.27 -18.82
CA PRO A 69 6.75 7.33 -18.23
C PRO A 69 5.68 7.89 -19.18
N HIS A 70 6.00 9.01 -19.83
CA HIS A 70 5.09 9.66 -20.77
C HIS A 70 4.78 8.78 -22.01
N ALA A 71 5.77 8.02 -22.53
CA ALA A 71 5.55 7.11 -23.64
C ALA A 71 4.69 5.91 -23.23
N ALA A 72 4.91 5.36 -22.02
CA ALA A 72 4.12 4.26 -21.48
C ALA A 72 2.64 4.65 -21.26
N ILE A 73 2.37 5.87 -20.76
CA ILE A 73 1.01 6.40 -20.62
C ILE A 73 0.34 6.56 -22.00
N ARG A 74 1.04 7.15 -22.97
CA ARG A 74 0.51 7.29 -24.35
C ARG A 74 0.18 5.97 -25.00
N ALA A 75 0.94 4.93 -24.68
CA ALA A 75 0.70 3.57 -25.15
C ALA A 75 -0.37 2.82 -24.34
N ALA A 76 -1.07 3.48 -23.42
CA ALA A 76 -2.06 2.89 -22.50
C ALA A 76 -1.51 1.72 -21.67
N GLN A 77 -0.20 1.66 -21.44
CA GLN A 77 0.44 0.57 -20.68
C GLN A 77 0.22 0.69 -19.16
N ILE A 78 -0.15 1.87 -18.69
CA ILE A 78 -0.41 2.16 -17.27
C ILE A 78 -1.85 2.61 -17.11
N GLY A 79 -2.59 1.96 -16.23
CA GLY A 79 -3.86 2.44 -15.69
C GLY A 79 -3.65 2.97 -14.28
N ALA A 80 -4.36 4.03 -13.90
CA ALA A 80 -4.21 4.60 -12.57
C ALA A 80 -5.56 4.90 -11.91
N VAL A 81 -5.62 4.62 -10.61
CA VAL A 81 -6.66 5.11 -9.70
C VAL A 81 -5.98 6.07 -8.73
N LEU A 82 -6.25 7.37 -8.88
CA LEU A 82 -5.66 8.41 -8.04
C LEU A 82 -6.59 8.76 -6.89
N GLN A 83 -6.01 9.25 -5.80
CA GLN A 83 -6.75 9.67 -4.61
C GLN A 83 -7.77 10.78 -4.93
N THR A 84 -7.39 11.72 -5.80
CA THR A 84 -8.26 12.77 -6.31
C THR A 84 -8.55 12.54 -7.78
N GLY A 85 -9.79 12.35 -8.14
CA GLY A 85 -10.22 12.18 -9.51
C GLY A 85 -11.73 12.35 -9.60
N GLY A 86 -12.16 13.44 -10.26
CA GLY A 86 -13.56 13.78 -10.38
C GLY A 86 -14.30 12.85 -11.32
N LEU A 87 -15.20 12.05 -10.78
CA LEU A 87 -16.27 11.47 -11.57
C LEU A 87 -17.34 12.55 -11.72
N LEU A 88 -17.97 12.63 -12.90
CA LEU A 88 -19.08 13.55 -13.14
C LEU A 88 -20.35 12.93 -12.55
N PRO A 89 -20.93 13.51 -11.47
CA PRO A 89 -22.01 12.87 -10.73
C PRO A 89 -23.32 12.77 -11.53
N GLU A 90 -23.50 13.60 -12.57
CA GLU A 90 -24.67 13.66 -13.42
C GLU A 90 -24.70 12.56 -14.48
N LEU A 91 -23.52 12.06 -14.88
CA LEU A 91 -23.42 11.01 -15.89
C LEU A 91 -23.75 9.65 -15.29
N THR A 92 -24.35 8.78 -16.11
CA THR A 92 -24.47 7.36 -15.74
C THR A 92 -23.08 6.71 -15.75
N VAL A 93 -22.95 5.59 -15.02
CA VAL A 93 -21.71 4.78 -15.06
C VAL A 93 -21.37 4.41 -16.50
N GLN A 94 -22.37 3.96 -17.28
CA GLN A 94 -22.18 3.59 -18.69
C GLN A 94 -21.69 4.77 -19.54
N ASP A 95 -22.26 5.96 -19.38
CA ASP A 95 -21.87 7.12 -20.18
C ASP A 95 -20.48 7.61 -19.79
N THR A 96 -20.12 7.51 -18.50
CA THR A 96 -18.77 7.78 -18.03
C THR A 96 -17.77 6.83 -18.68
N LEU A 97 -18.06 5.53 -18.70
CA LEU A 97 -17.20 4.53 -19.37
C LEU A 97 -17.08 4.79 -20.86
N LYS A 98 -18.20 5.10 -21.57
CA LYS A 98 -18.18 5.41 -23.00
C LYS A 98 -17.35 6.65 -23.31
N MET A 99 -17.52 7.71 -22.52
CA MET A 99 -16.79 8.97 -22.68
C MET A 99 -15.27 8.75 -22.61
N ILE A 100 -14.82 8.06 -21.57
CA ILE A 100 -13.37 7.79 -21.38
C ILE A 100 -12.87 6.74 -22.37
N SER A 101 -13.65 5.71 -22.69
CA SER A 101 -13.31 4.71 -23.71
C SER A 101 -12.97 5.35 -25.05
N SER A 102 -13.65 6.43 -25.44
CA SER A 102 -13.39 7.14 -26.70
C SER A 102 -12.00 7.81 -26.78
N THR A 103 -11.30 7.94 -25.66
CA THR A 103 -9.94 8.52 -25.63
C THR A 103 -8.85 7.48 -25.93
N PHE A 104 -9.18 6.19 -25.91
CA PHE A 104 -8.26 5.11 -26.20
C PHE A 104 -8.39 4.63 -27.65
N PRO A 105 -7.30 4.34 -28.34
CA PRO A 105 -7.37 3.81 -29.72
C PRO A 105 -7.95 2.40 -29.80
N HIS A 106 -7.71 1.57 -28.79
CA HIS A 106 -8.14 0.17 -28.71
C HIS A 106 -8.63 -0.17 -27.30
N PRO A 107 -9.76 0.41 -26.84
CA PRO A 107 -10.26 0.16 -25.51
C PRO A 107 -10.86 -1.25 -25.39
N LEU A 108 -10.85 -1.80 -24.18
CA LEU A 108 -11.63 -3.00 -23.89
C LEU A 108 -13.13 -2.74 -24.07
N PRO A 109 -13.91 -3.75 -24.50
CA PRO A 109 -15.37 -3.66 -24.56
C PRO A 109 -15.96 -3.25 -23.20
N ILE A 110 -16.87 -2.27 -23.20
CA ILE A 110 -17.47 -1.73 -21.95
C ILE A 110 -18.13 -2.83 -21.13
N GLY A 111 -18.80 -3.79 -21.77
CA GLY A 111 -19.40 -4.92 -21.05
C GLY A 111 -18.39 -5.83 -20.35
N GLU A 112 -17.21 -5.99 -20.93
CA GLU A 112 -16.10 -6.72 -20.31
C GLU A 112 -15.54 -5.96 -19.11
N VAL A 113 -15.28 -4.65 -19.28
CA VAL A 113 -14.81 -3.77 -18.21
C VAL A 113 -15.82 -3.71 -17.06
N ALA A 114 -17.10 -3.58 -17.37
CA ALA A 114 -18.16 -3.58 -16.38
C ALA A 114 -18.21 -4.86 -15.56
N LYS A 115 -18.05 -6.01 -16.22
CA LYS A 115 -17.97 -7.32 -15.56
C LYS A 115 -16.71 -7.46 -14.69
N GLN A 116 -15.55 -7.03 -15.19
CA GLN A 116 -14.30 -7.07 -14.42
C GLN A 116 -14.37 -6.22 -13.16
N ALA A 117 -15.08 -5.07 -13.22
CA ALA A 117 -15.23 -4.12 -12.12
C ALA A 117 -16.51 -4.32 -11.29
N ASP A 118 -17.31 -5.36 -11.57
CA ASP A 118 -18.59 -5.64 -10.91
C ASP A 118 -19.54 -4.42 -10.95
N LEU A 119 -19.78 -3.90 -12.15
CA LEU A 119 -20.62 -2.72 -12.39
C LEU A 119 -21.94 -3.04 -13.11
N ASP A 120 -22.17 -4.30 -13.51
CA ASP A 120 -23.30 -4.69 -14.36
C ASP A 120 -24.66 -4.18 -13.82
N ARG A 121 -24.83 -4.23 -12.49
CA ARG A 121 -26.10 -3.83 -11.84
C ARG A 121 -26.31 -2.32 -11.74
N ILE A 122 -25.26 -1.53 -11.96
CA ILE A 122 -25.31 -0.08 -11.76
C ILE A 122 -24.97 0.73 -13.02
N LEU A 123 -24.80 0.09 -14.18
CA LEU A 123 -24.42 0.76 -15.43
C LEU A 123 -25.31 1.97 -15.79
N HIS A 124 -26.61 1.88 -15.54
CA HIS A 124 -27.55 2.96 -15.84
C HIS A 124 -27.80 3.92 -14.68
N ARG A 125 -27.09 3.74 -13.54
CA ARG A 125 -27.22 4.62 -12.38
C ARG A 125 -26.31 5.83 -12.55
N PRO A 126 -26.77 7.06 -12.22
CA PRO A 126 -25.92 8.23 -12.13
C PRO A 126 -24.79 8.00 -11.10
N VAL A 127 -23.56 8.40 -11.44
CA VAL A 127 -22.38 8.21 -10.59
C VAL A 127 -22.57 8.87 -9.22
N GLY A 128 -23.22 10.03 -9.15
CA GLY A 128 -23.49 10.72 -7.89
C GLY A 128 -24.46 9.96 -6.96
N LYS A 129 -25.18 8.93 -7.46
CA LYS A 129 -26.04 8.04 -6.66
C LYS A 129 -25.37 6.71 -6.30
N CYS A 130 -24.13 6.52 -6.68
CA CYS A 130 -23.34 5.36 -6.33
C CYS A 130 -22.73 5.54 -4.93
N SER A 131 -22.61 4.45 -4.17
CA SER A 131 -21.86 4.43 -2.91
C SER A 131 -20.37 4.73 -3.15
N GLY A 132 -19.60 5.04 -2.09
CA GLY A 132 -18.16 5.27 -2.20
C GLY A 132 -17.43 4.08 -2.82
N GLY A 133 -17.77 2.86 -2.40
CA GLY A 133 -17.19 1.63 -2.96
C GLY A 133 -17.59 1.41 -4.44
N GLU A 134 -18.84 1.71 -4.81
CA GLU A 134 -19.29 1.66 -6.21
C GLU A 134 -18.55 2.69 -7.07
N GLN A 135 -18.37 3.92 -6.58
CA GLN A 135 -17.58 4.94 -7.28
C GLN A 135 -16.12 4.53 -7.45
N GLN A 136 -15.54 3.86 -6.47
CA GLN A 136 -14.17 3.37 -6.57
C GLN A 136 -14.05 2.24 -7.60
N ARG A 137 -15.07 1.35 -7.69
CA ARG A 137 -15.15 0.36 -8.79
C ARG A 137 -15.29 1.03 -10.15
N VAL A 138 -16.01 2.16 -10.26
CA VAL A 138 -16.03 2.95 -11.49
C VAL A 138 -14.67 3.51 -11.84
N ARG A 139 -13.91 4.08 -10.87
CA ARG A 139 -12.53 4.55 -11.11
C ARG A 139 -11.62 3.42 -11.57
N PHE A 140 -11.73 2.26 -10.93
CA PHE A 140 -11.00 1.07 -11.36
C PHE A 140 -11.37 0.66 -12.79
N ALA A 141 -12.66 0.64 -13.13
CA ALA A 141 -13.13 0.36 -14.49
C ALA A 141 -12.50 1.31 -15.51
N LEU A 142 -12.44 2.61 -15.20
CA LEU A 142 -11.79 3.61 -16.06
C LEU A 142 -10.29 3.32 -16.22
N ALA A 143 -9.62 2.88 -15.16
CA ALA A 143 -8.20 2.56 -15.20
C ALA A 143 -7.87 1.36 -16.10
N ILE A 144 -8.78 0.39 -16.24
CA ILE A 144 -8.55 -0.81 -17.06
C ILE A 144 -9.04 -0.68 -18.51
N LEU A 145 -9.73 0.41 -18.89
CA LEU A 145 -10.27 0.59 -20.25
C LEU A 145 -9.23 0.43 -21.36
N GLY A 146 -8.02 0.94 -21.14
CA GLY A 146 -6.91 0.83 -22.10
C GLY A 146 -6.21 -0.54 -22.10
N ASN A 147 -6.69 -1.52 -21.35
CA ASN A 147 -6.06 -2.83 -21.14
C ASN A 147 -4.59 -2.73 -20.68
N PRO A 148 -4.29 -1.99 -19.61
CA PRO A 148 -2.94 -1.73 -19.18
C PRO A 148 -2.24 -2.97 -18.65
N GLN A 149 -0.92 -3.01 -18.74
CA GLN A 149 -0.07 -4.03 -18.11
C GLN A 149 0.23 -3.72 -16.64
N ILE A 150 0.13 -2.43 -16.26
CA ILE A 150 0.45 -1.95 -14.92
C ILE A 150 -0.74 -1.17 -14.38
N LEU A 151 -1.11 -1.43 -13.15
CA LEU A 151 -2.10 -0.66 -12.38
C LEU A 151 -1.41 0.05 -11.22
N LEU A 152 -1.55 1.37 -11.16
CA LEU A 152 -1.12 2.21 -10.04
C LEU A 152 -2.34 2.67 -9.26
N LEU A 153 -2.41 2.34 -7.97
CA LEU A 153 -3.57 2.57 -7.13
C LEU A 153 -3.17 3.41 -5.91
N ASP A 154 -3.58 4.68 -5.86
CA ASP A 154 -3.28 5.57 -4.73
C ASP A 154 -4.46 5.57 -3.75
N GLU A 155 -4.25 5.00 -2.54
CA GLU A 155 -5.27 4.83 -1.49
C GLU A 155 -6.58 4.21 -2.02
N PRO A 156 -6.52 3.05 -2.70
CA PRO A 156 -7.64 2.56 -3.53
C PRO A 156 -8.89 2.19 -2.76
N THR A 157 -8.81 1.94 -1.46
CA THR A 157 -9.90 1.49 -0.62
C THR A 157 -10.38 2.55 0.38
N ALA A 158 -9.87 3.77 0.25
CA ALA A 158 -10.28 4.88 1.11
C ALA A 158 -11.81 5.11 1.03
N GLY A 159 -12.47 5.13 2.19
CA GLY A 159 -13.91 5.30 2.28
C GLY A 159 -14.76 4.07 1.95
N MET A 160 -14.16 2.90 1.77
CA MET A 160 -14.88 1.63 1.65
C MET A 160 -15.14 1.00 3.02
N ASP A 161 -16.28 0.35 3.16
CA ASP A 161 -16.52 -0.57 4.26
C ASP A 161 -15.68 -1.86 4.11
N ALA A 162 -15.66 -2.70 5.14
CA ALA A 162 -14.83 -3.91 5.17
C ALA A 162 -15.18 -4.90 4.04
N GLN A 163 -16.46 -5.05 3.72
CA GLN A 163 -16.90 -5.97 2.66
C GLN A 163 -16.49 -5.45 1.27
N ALA A 164 -16.76 -4.20 0.97
CA ALA A 164 -16.38 -3.56 -0.30
C ALA A 164 -14.86 -3.60 -0.52
N ARG A 165 -14.08 -3.41 0.55
CA ARG A 165 -12.62 -3.52 0.54
C ARG A 165 -12.17 -4.94 0.18
N HIS A 166 -12.75 -5.95 0.82
CA HIS A 166 -12.43 -7.35 0.54
C HIS A 166 -12.74 -7.73 -0.93
N GLU A 167 -13.90 -7.32 -1.45
CA GLU A 167 -14.31 -7.54 -2.83
C GLU A 167 -13.37 -6.85 -3.83
N PHE A 168 -12.96 -5.60 -3.52
CA PHE A 168 -12.01 -4.85 -4.33
C PHE A 168 -10.66 -5.58 -4.42
N TRP A 169 -10.09 -6.01 -3.30
CA TRP A 169 -8.82 -6.72 -3.29
C TRP A 169 -8.91 -8.10 -3.96
N SER A 170 -10.03 -8.81 -3.81
CA SER A 170 -10.28 -10.04 -4.56
C SER A 170 -10.27 -9.78 -6.08
N THR A 171 -10.75 -8.63 -6.51
CA THR A 171 -10.69 -8.21 -7.92
C THR A 171 -9.25 -7.91 -8.34
N MET A 172 -8.45 -7.25 -7.48
CA MET A 172 -7.04 -6.97 -7.76
C MET A 172 -6.21 -8.26 -7.90
N HIS A 173 -6.43 -9.25 -7.03
CA HIS A 173 -5.77 -10.55 -7.19
C HIS A 173 -6.09 -11.20 -8.55
N ARG A 174 -7.37 -11.19 -8.98
CA ARG A 174 -7.73 -11.69 -10.32
C ARG A 174 -7.02 -10.94 -11.45
N GLN A 175 -6.75 -9.64 -11.29
CA GLN A 175 -5.98 -8.86 -12.27
C GLN A 175 -4.50 -9.29 -12.29
N ALA A 176 -3.91 -9.54 -11.14
CA ALA A 176 -2.54 -10.04 -11.02
C ALA A 176 -2.41 -11.46 -11.61
N ASP A 177 -3.37 -12.36 -11.33
CA ASP A 177 -3.42 -13.71 -11.92
C ASP A 177 -3.47 -13.68 -13.45
N GLN A 178 -3.97 -12.59 -14.05
CA GLN A 178 -3.95 -12.34 -15.49
C GLN A 178 -2.62 -11.76 -15.99
N GLY A 179 -1.62 -11.63 -15.13
CA GLY A 179 -0.28 -11.14 -15.44
C GLY A 179 -0.10 -9.63 -15.35
N ARG A 180 -1.08 -8.88 -14.84
CA ARG A 180 -0.93 -7.43 -14.59
C ARG A 180 -0.08 -7.18 -13.35
N THR A 181 0.80 -6.19 -13.46
CA THR A 181 1.55 -5.68 -12.31
C THR A 181 0.68 -4.70 -11.53
N ILE A 182 0.60 -4.85 -10.22
CA ILE A 182 -0.19 -3.97 -9.36
C ILE A 182 0.72 -3.28 -8.37
N VAL A 183 0.71 -1.96 -8.35
CA VAL A 183 1.41 -1.16 -7.34
C VAL A 183 0.37 -0.30 -6.64
N PHE A 184 0.23 -0.48 -5.35
CA PHE A 184 -0.70 0.32 -4.57
C PHE A 184 -0.01 1.07 -3.45
N ALA A 185 -0.35 2.35 -3.31
CA ALA A 185 0.10 3.17 -2.20
C ALA A 185 -0.97 3.18 -1.11
N THR A 186 -0.57 2.92 0.12
CA THR A 186 -1.47 3.00 1.27
C THR A 186 -0.70 3.40 2.53
N HIS A 187 -1.42 3.96 3.50
CA HIS A 187 -0.95 4.13 4.86
C HIS A 187 -1.56 3.08 5.82
N TYR A 188 -2.46 2.23 5.32
CA TYR A 188 -3.05 1.12 6.08
C TYR A 188 -2.15 -0.11 5.98
N LEU A 189 -1.42 -0.38 7.05
CA LEU A 189 -0.47 -1.50 7.11
C LEU A 189 -1.14 -2.86 6.94
N GLU A 190 -2.38 -3.01 7.43
CA GLU A 190 -3.17 -4.23 7.25
C GLU A 190 -3.44 -4.55 5.77
N GLU A 191 -3.62 -3.55 4.92
CA GLU A 191 -3.81 -3.78 3.49
C GLU A 191 -2.56 -4.35 2.85
N ALA A 192 -1.41 -3.74 3.13
CA ALA A 192 -0.16 -4.25 2.62
C ALA A 192 0.17 -5.64 3.18
N ASP A 193 -0.16 -5.89 4.46
CA ASP A 193 0.05 -7.18 5.10
C ASP A 193 -0.78 -8.30 4.46
N ASN A 194 -2.00 -8.00 4.04
CA ASN A 194 -2.91 -8.97 3.47
C ASN A 194 -2.77 -9.15 1.95
N PHE A 195 -2.35 -8.12 1.22
CA PHE A 195 -2.48 -8.10 -0.24
C PHE A 195 -1.16 -7.89 -0.99
N ALA A 196 -0.10 -7.35 -0.36
CA ALA A 196 1.19 -7.20 -1.02
C ALA A 196 2.03 -8.48 -0.93
N GLU A 197 2.66 -8.84 -2.04
CA GLU A 197 3.72 -9.85 -2.07
C GLU A 197 5.07 -9.26 -1.66
N ARG A 198 5.29 -7.99 -2.03
CA ARG A 198 6.48 -7.21 -1.76
C ARG A 198 6.11 -5.82 -1.28
N ILE A 199 6.90 -5.28 -0.39
CA ILE A 199 6.69 -3.98 0.24
C ILE A 199 7.89 -3.10 -0.01
N ILE A 200 7.60 -1.91 -0.53
CA ILE A 200 8.53 -0.80 -0.65
C ILE A 200 8.14 0.24 0.38
N LEU A 201 8.99 0.47 1.38
CA LEU A 201 8.73 1.40 2.47
C LEU A 201 9.45 2.73 2.22
N LEU A 202 8.67 3.81 2.12
CA LEU A 202 9.15 5.17 2.07
C LEU A 202 8.97 5.88 3.41
N HIS A 203 10.00 6.60 3.83
CA HIS A 203 9.93 7.51 4.98
C HIS A 203 10.78 8.74 4.72
N GLU A 204 10.19 9.94 4.88
CA GLU A 204 10.84 11.23 4.61
C GLU A 204 11.53 11.31 3.24
N GLY A 205 10.85 10.82 2.21
CA GLY A 205 11.36 10.82 0.84
C GLY A 205 12.51 9.86 0.56
N LYS A 206 12.80 8.92 1.46
CA LYS A 206 13.86 7.92 1.31
C LYS A 206 13.29 6.51 1.33
N LEU A 207 13.95 5.62 0.60
CA LEU A 207 13.69 4.18 0.66
C LEU A 207 14.25 3.62 1.98
N ARG A 208 13.40 3.01 2.80
CA ARG A 208 13.78 2.42 4.09
C ARG A 208 13.81 0.91 4.07
N ALA A 209 12.93 0.30 3.30
CA ALA A 209 12.91 -1.14 3.09
C ALA A 209 12.38 -1.46 1.70
N ASP A 210 12.84 -2.55 1.15
CA ASP A 210 12.38 -3.16 -0.08
C ASP A 210 12.55 -4.67 0.08
N ALA A 211 11.47 -5.38 0.44
CA ALA A 211 11.53 -6.79 0.78
C ALA A 211 10.18 -7.47 0.56
N LYS A 212 10.16 -8.80 0.49
CA LYS A 212 8.92 -9.57 0.50
C LYS A 212 8.15 -9.32 1.79
N ALA A 213 6.82 -9.26 1.69
CA ALA A 213 5.96 -9.08 2.87
C ALA A 213 6.20 -10.16 3.93
N THR A 214 6.48 -11.39 3.50
CA THR A 214 6.86 -12.50 4.39
C THR A 214 8.18 -12.25 5.11
N GLU A 215 9.19 -11.75 4.42
CA GLU A 215 10.51 -11.45 5.00
C GLU A 215 10.42 -10.34 6.05
N LEU A 216 9.63 -9.28 5.79
CA LEU A 216 9.42 -8.21 6.76
C LEU A 216 8.71 -8.71 8.04
N ARG A 217 7.78 -9.67 7.90
CA ARG A 217 7.16 -10.34 9.06
C ARG A 217 8.11 -11.26 9.80
N GLU A 218 8.99 -11.95 9.08
CA GLU A 218 9.93 -12.93 9.62
C GLU A 218 11.24 -12.30 10.11
N HIS A 219 11.57 -11.07 9.68
CA HIS A 219 12.88 -10.42 9.96
C HIS A 219 13.19 -10.27 11.45
N SER A 220 12.21 -10.53 12.31
CA SER A 220 12.46 -10.60 13.74
C SER A 220 12.57 -12.04 14.28
N GLY A 221 12.08 -13.08 13.58
CA GLY A 221 11.94 -14.43 14.15
C GLY A 221 11.27 -14.43 15.52
N LYS A 222 10.79 -13.24 15.93
CA LYS A 222 10.32 -12.91 17.26
C LYS A 222 8.80 -12.93 17.28
N ARG A 223 8.26 -13.28 18.41
CA ARG A 223 6.83 -13.16 18.71
C ARG A 223 6.61 -12.06 19.74
N ILE A 224 5.42 -11.51 19.76
CA ILE A 224 5.00 -10.55 20.75
C ILE A 224 4.10 -11.27 21.74
N VAL A 225 4.47 -11.19 23.02
CA VAL A 225 3.68 -11.62 24.15
C VAL A 225 3.22 -10.37 24.88
N GLU A 226 1.92 -10.21 25.01
CA GLU A 226 1.31 -9.14 25.78
C GLU A 226 0.64 -9.74 27.02
N ALA A 227 0.85 -9.14 28.21
CA ALA A 227 0.25 -9.58 29.44
C ALA A 227 0.02 -8.41 30.38
N LYS A 228 -0.99 -8.50 31.23
CA LYS A 228 -1.18 -7.62 32.38
C LYS A 228 -0.43 -8.18 33.58
N PHE A 229 -0.04 -7.31 34.50
CA PHE A 229 0.60 -7.66 35.75
C PHE A 229 -0.08 -6.95 36.94
N ASP A 230 -0.25 -7.69 38.02
CA ASP A 230 -0.63 -7.10 39.31
C ASP A 230 0.63 -6.53 39.97
N GLY A 231 0.92 -5.25 39.73
CA GLY A 231 2.11 -4.56 40.24
C GLY A 231 3.11 -4.16 39.19
N THR A 232 4.38 -4.00 39.58
CA THR A 232 5.44 -3.58 38.67
C THR A 232 5.89 -4.75 37.77
N PRO A 233 5.87 -4.63 36.47
CA PRO A 233 6.35 -5.68 35.58
C PRO A 233 7.84 -5.91 35.76
N LEU A 234 8.28 -7.16 35.55
CA LEU A 234 9.67 -7.56 35.63
C LEU A 234 10.53 -6.87 34.56
N ASN A 235 11.81 -6.69 34.86
CA ASN A 235 12.77 -6.14 33.92
C ASN A 235 13.02 -7.18 32.79
N ALA A 236 13.24 -6.72 31.56
CA ALA A 236 13.53 -7.61 30.42
C ALA A 236 14.68 -8.59 30.67
N LYS A 237 15.67 -8.21 31.50
CA LYS A 237 16.81 -9.06 31.89
C LYS A 237 16.44 -10.23 32.80
N GLU A 238 15.28 -10.18 33.43
CA GLU A 238 14.79 -11.21 34.35
C GLU A 238 13.85 -12.21 33.65
N LEU A 239 13.49 -11.91 32.39
CA LEU A 239 12.59 -12.72 31.58
C LEU A 239 13.37 -13.57 30.57
N PRO A 240 13.03 -14.86 30.44
CA PRO A 240 13.69 -15.73 29.46
C PRO A 240 13.34 -15.30 28.04
N THR A 241 14.29 -15.36 27.13
CA THR A 241 14.13 -15.14 25.70
C THR A 241 13.58 -13.75 25.27
N VAL A 242 13.43 -12.81 26.20
CA VAL A 242 12.91 -11.46 25.93
C VAL A 242 14.06 -10.56 25.47
N ALA A 243 13.87 -9.95 24.31
CA ALA A 243 14.81 -8.98 23.75
C ALA A 243 14.46 -7.55 24.17
N GLU A 244 13.15 -7.25 24.26
CA GLU A 244 12.65 -5.91 24.51
C GLU A 244 11.32 -5.97 25.25
N ILE A 245 11.08 -5.01 26.14
CA ILE A 245 9.84 -4.84 26.87
C ILE A 245 9.39 -3.38 26.80
N SER A 246 8.11 -3.17 26.55
CA SER A 246 7.48 -1.86 26.58
C SER A 246 6.16 -1.94 27.34
N LEU A 247 5.77 -0.81 27.99
CA LEU A 247 4.53 -0.70 28.74
C LEU A 247 3.56 0.22 28.00
N SER A 248 2.36 -0.27 27.72
CA SER A 248 1.32 0.52 27.06
C SER A 248 -0.06 0.08 27.52
N GLY A 249 -0.92 1.03 27.93
CA GLY A 249 -2.32 0.74 28.27
C GLY A 249 -2.53 -0.28 29.41
N GLY A 250 -1.57 -0.42 30.32
CA GLY A 250 -1.63 -1.40 31.43
C GLY A 250 -1.18 -2.82 31.02
N TYR A 251 -0.70 -2.99 29.80
CA TYR A 251 -0.07 -4.23 29.33
C TYR A 251 1.43 -4.06 29.25
N ALA A 252 2.16 -5.12 29.61
CA ALA A 252 3.56 -5.29 29.23
C ALA A 252 3.62 -6.03 27.91
N ARG A 253 4.24 -5.41 26.92
CA ARG A 253 4.48 -5.95 25.58
C ARG A 253 5.91 -6.40 25.50
N MET A 254 6.13 -7.68 25.28
CA MET A 254 7.42 -8.34 25.29
C MET A 254 7.73 -8.95 23.93
N THR A 255 8.85 -8.59 23.35
CA THR A 255 9.35 -9.18 22.11
C THR A 255 10.28 -10.35 22.46
N THR A 256 9.94 -11.56 22.04
CA THR A 256 10.64 -12.79 22.42
C THR A 256 10.99 -13.66 21.20
N SER A 257 12.10 -14.37 21.30
CA SER A 257 12.50 -15.41 20.33
C SER A 257 11.78 -16.75 20.56
N ASP A 258 11.25 -16.99 21.78
CA ASP A 258 10.51 -18.19 22.14
C ASP A 258 9.32 -17.83 23.03
N SER A 259 8.15 -17.73 22.40
CA SER A 259 6.91 -17.37 23.10
C SER A 259 6.42 -18.43 24.07
N ASP A 260 6.70 -19.71 23.83
CA ASP A 260 6.19 -20.80 24.64
C ASP A 260 6.97 -20.89 25.96
N VAL A 261 8.29 -20.71 25.88
CA VAL A 261 9.15 -20.61 27.07
C VAL A 261 8.76 -19.40 27.90
N LEU A 262 8.60 -18.24 27.26
CA LEU A 262 8.20 -17.02 27.95
C LEU A 262 6.81 -17.15 28.61
N ALA A 263 5.82 -17.66 27.89
CA ALA A 263 4.47 -17.81 28.40
C ALA A 263 4.42 -18.74 29.62
N LYS A 264 5.10 -19.88 29.57
CA LYS A 264 5.22 -20.80 30.71
C LYS A 264 5.87 -20.12 31.93
N PHE A 265 6.94 -19.34 31.68
CA PHE A 265 7.61 -18.60 32.76
C PHE A 265 6.66 -17.57 33.39
N LEU A 266 6.01 -16.75 32.57
CA LEU A 266 5.09 -15.70 33.05
C LEU A 266 3.96 -16.27 33.91
N LEU A 267 3.29 -17.32 33.44
CA LEU A 267 2.14 -17.93 34.13
C LEU A 267 2.53 -18.65 35.43
N ASN A 268 3.76 -19.19 35.52
CA ASN A 268 4.18 -19.97 36.68
C ASN A 268 4.97 -19.16 37.72
N HIS A 269 5.59 -18.05 37.36
CA HIS A 269 6.55 -17.35 38.21
C HIS A 269 6.21 -15.87 38.43
N THR A 270 5.11 -15.37 37.84
CA THR A 270 4.72 -13.96 37.95
C THR A 270 3.21 -13.81 38.18
N SER A 271 2.74 -12.58 38.43
CA SER A 271 1.32 -12.23 38.45
C SER A 271 0.72 -11.97 37.06
N ALA A 272 1.36 -12.42 36.00
CA ALA A 272 0.89 -12.18 34.64
C ALA A 272 -0.46 -12.86 34.35
N HIS A 273 -1.37 -12.11 33.79
CA HIS A 273 -2.70 -12.58 33.35
C HIS A 273 -3.11 -11.87 32.04
N ASP A 274 -4.24 -12.27 31.44
CA ASP A 274 -4.70 -11.78 30.13
C ASP A 274 -3.60 -11.90 29.06
N LEU A 275 -2.95 -13.06 28.98
CA LEU A 275 -1.80 -13.29 28.12
C LEU A 275 -2.24 -13.52 26.67
N THR A 276 -1.66 -12.75 25.77
CA THR A 276 -1.87 -12.87 24.32
C THR A 276 -0.53 -13.10 23.62
N ILE A 277 -0.49 -14.07 22.71
CA ILE A 277 0.68 -14.35 21.87
C ILE A 277 0.32 -14.09 20.42
N ARG A 278 1.05 -13.20 19.77
CA ARG A 278 0.85 -12.91 18.34
C ARG A 278 2.18 -12.90 17.59
N LYS A 279 2.08 -13.11 16.29
CA LYS A 279 3.24 -12.91 15.40
C LYS A 279 3.57 -11.42 15.32
N HIS A 280 4.82 -11.13 15.01
CA HIS A 280 5.22 -9.77 14.65
C HIS A 280 4.43 -9.31 13.44
N SER A 281 3.78 -8.16 13.54
CA SER A 281 3.03 -7.58 12.44
C SER A 281 3.93 -6.70 11.56
N LEU A 282 3.43 -6.39 10.36
CA LEU A 282 4.08 -5.39 9.52
C LEU A 282 4.16 -4.01 10.21
N GLU A 283 3.18 -3.69 11.07
CA GLU A 283 3.18 -2.46 11.87
C GLU A 283 4.35 -2.41 12.85
N ASP A 284 4.65 -3.53 13.50
CA ASP A 284 5.78 -3.63 14.41
C ASP A 284 7.12 -3.44 13.68
N ALA A 285 7.25 -4.04 12.48
CA ALA A 285 8.40 -3.86 11.62
C ALA A 285 8.52 -2.40 11.13
N PHE A 286 7.42 -1.79 10.74
CA PHE A 286 7.37 -0.39 10.32
C PHE A 286 7.82 0.56 11.42
N LEU A 287 7.31 0.40 12.64
CA LEU A 287 7.69 1.22 13.79
C LEU A 287 9.18 1.08 14.11
N ALA A 288 9.72 -0.14 14.06
CA ALA A 288 11.15 -0.38 14.28
C ALA A 288 12.04 0.31 13.23
N LEU A 289 11.66 0.25 11.94
CA LEU A 289 12.39 0.85 10.83
C LEU A 289 12.32 2.39 10.81
N THR A 290 11.26 2.97 11.37
CA THR A 290 11.07 4.43 11.41
C THR A 290 11.60 5.07 12.69
N ALA A 291 11.63 4.35 13.81
CA ALA A 291 12.12 4.85 15.11
C ALA A 291 13.66 4.90 15.21
N SER A 292 14.38 4.12 14.41
CA SER A 292 15.85 3.94 14.54
C SER A 292 16.69 5.15 14.12
N GLN A 293 16.11 6.32 13.82
CA GLN A 293 16.83 7.51 13.33
C GLN A 293 16.29 8.86 13.86
N SER A 294 15.69 8.86 15.06
CA SER A 294 15.38 10.10 15.77
C SER A 294 16.51 10.49 16.69
#